data_a0f4e278f2a2ccf17535f4fff9177090
#
_entry.id   a0f4e278f2a2ccf17535f4fff9177090
#
_cell.length_a   1.000
_cell.length_b   1.000
_cell.length_c   1.000
_cell.angle_alpha   90.00
_cell.angle_beta   90.00
_cell.angle_gamma   90.00
#
_symmetry.space_group_name_H-M   'P 1'
#
loop_
_entity.id
_entity.type
_entity.pdbx_description
1 polymer ?
#
loop_
_entity_poly.entity_id
_entity_poly.type
_entity_poly.pdbx_seq_one_letter_code
_entity_poly.pdbx_strand_id
1 'polypeptide(L)'
;MKTKIIFSEKSLNYGGWHIEGPQRVKMAYEILKEKKYEFLEPEAASEEDLMGVHDTDYIWNLKKGLVEDPDTPAYGNIFEYARLSAGGAILAAKSNGFSLMRPPGHHAGRNGAALGAHTRGFCYLNNVAIAVKVLDKPTVILDIDGHHGNGTQEIFQGDKKVVYVSLHRYPHYPGTGAHSEGNALNFPLPADCGEQMYLETLDKALGMINVEKFEVAAVSVGLDAHLGDLASLGLTENSYREIGRRIGALEKSTFFIMEGGYIGEQNGRDIDQLLRGYEKKKKIM
;
A
#
# COMPACT_ATOMS: atom_id res chain seq x y z
N MET A 1 -21.54 7.52 0.25
CA MET A 1 -20.59 8.65 0.41
C MET A 1 -19.36 8.31 -0.37
N LYS A 2 -18.70 9.30 -0.98
CA LYS A 2 -17.38 9.08 -1.60
C LYS A 2 -16.33 8.79 -0.52
N THR A 3 -15.38 7.96 -0.86
CA THR A 3 -14.19 7.70 -0.03
C THR A 3 -13.39 9.01 0.12
N LYS A 4 -12.96 9.32 1.33
CA LYS A 4 -12.13 10.50 1.61
C LYS A 4 -10.69 10.21 1.23
N ILE A 5 -10.00 11.22 0.71
CA ILE A 5 -8.58 11.14 0.35
C ILE A 5 -7.76 11.83 1.43
N ILE A 6 -6.79 11.14 1.98
CA ILE A 6 -5.85 11.70 2.95
C ILE A 6 -4.62 12.16 2.17
N PHE A 7 -4.31 13.45 2.25
CA PHE A 7 -3.21 14.05 1.52
C PHE A 7 -2.65 15.26 2.26
N SER A 8 -1.34 15.46 2.18
CA SER A 8 -0.64 16.66 2.64
C SER A 8 0.33 17.13 1.57
N GLU A 9 0.28 18.42 1.24
CA GLU A 9 1.24 19.06 0.32
C GLU A 9 2.69 18.96 0.83
N LYS A 10 2.89 18.79 2.15
CA LYS A 10 4.22 18.57 2.73
C LYS A 10 4.92 17.36 2.14
N SER A 11 4.17 16.32 1.76
CA SER A 11 4.72 15.12 1.12
C SER A 11 5.38 15.38 -0.25
N LEU A 12 5.18 16.57 -0.84
CA LEU A 12 5.77 16.98 -2.11
C LEU A 12 7.18 17.58 -1.98
N ASN A 13 7.67 17.81 -0.77
CA ASN A 13 8.85 18.63 -0.52
C ASN A 13 10.18 17.86 -0.52
N TYR A 14 10.20 16.58 -0.91
CA TYR A 14 11.44 15.80 -1.00
C TYR A 14 11.50 14.95 -2.28
N GLY A 15 12.70 14.47 -2.65
CA GLY A 15 12.92 13.45 -3.67
C GLY A 15 12.58 13.86 -5.10
N GLY A 16 12.68 15.15 -5.47
CA GLY A 16 12.24 15.67 -6.76
C GLY A 16 12.92 15.08 -8.00
N TRP A 17 14.09 14.45 -7.85
CA TRP A 17 14.85 13.82 -8.93
C TRP A 17 14.73 12.29 -8.97
N HIS A 18 14.12 11.69 -7.96
CA HIS A 18 13.95 10.25 -7.83
C HIS A 18 12.67 9.77 -8.54
N ILE A 19 12.66 8.48 -8.98
CA ILE A 19 11.46 7.91 -9.58
C ILE A 19 10.29 7.89 -8.59
N GLU A 20 10.59 7.61 -7.30
CA GLU A 20 9.67 7.85 -6.18
C GLU A 20 9.65 9.35 -5.86
N GLY A 21 9.25 10.18 -6.82
CA GLY A 21 9.21 11.64 -6.73
C GLY A 21 7.82 12.19 -6.43
N PRO A 22 7.73 13.51 -6.11
CA PRO A 22 6.47 14.15 -5.75
C PRO A 22 5.42 14.11 -6.85
N GLN A 23 5.80 14.01 -8.12
CA GLN A 23 4.87 13.99 -9.25
C GLN A 23 3.90 12.80 -9.20
N ARG A 24 4.31 11.67 -8.58
CA ARG A 24 3.47 10.49 -8.39
C ARG A 24 2.13 10.82 -7.71
N VAL A 25 2.18 11.61 -6.64
CA VAL A 25 1.00 11.98 -5.84
C VAL A 25 0.45 13.34 -6.21
N LYS A 26 1.29 14.28 -6.68
CA LYS A 26 0.83 15.62 -7.09
C LYS A 26 -0.15 15.53 -8.25
N MET A 27 0.19 14.81 -9.31
CA MET A 27 -0.69 14.66 -10.48
C MET A 27 -1.96 13.88 -10.12
N ALA A 28 -1.84 12.84 -9.29
CA ALA A 28 -2.99 12.10 -8.77
C ALA A 28 -3.90 13.01 -7.92
N TYR A 29 -3.34 13.84 -7.05
CA TYR A 29 -4.10 14.82 -6.26
C TYR A 29 -4.90 15.78 -7.13
N GLU A 30 -4.31 16.35 -8.19
CA GLU A 30 -5.01 17.29 -9.09
C GLU A 30 -6.19 16.59 -9.78
N ILE A 31 -6.00 15.38 -10.30
CA ILE A 31 -7.08 14.59 -10.92
C ILE A 31 -8.21 14.29 -9.93
N LEU A 32 -7.88 13.85 -8.71
CA LEU A 32 -8.89 13.53 -7.69
C LEU A 32 -9.63 14.78 -7.21
N LYS A 33 -8.95 15.92 -7.17
CA LYS A 33 -9.56 17.24 -6.89
C LYS A 33 -10.56 17.64 -7.96
N GLU A 34 -10.22 17.50 -9.25
CA GLU A 34 -11.16 17.72 -10.36
C GLU A 34 -12.37 16.78 -10.29
N LYS A 35 -12.17 15.54 -9.82
CA LYS A 35 -13.25 14.56 -9.58
C LYS A 35 -14.06 14.87 -8.32
N LYS A 36 -13.77 15.96 -7.59
CA LYS A 36 -14.50 16.42 -6.39
C LYS A 36 -14.47 15.39 -5.24
N TYR A 37 -13.32 14.76 -4.98
CA TYR A 37 -13.11 14.04 -3.73
C TYR A 37 -12.91 15.01 -2.56
N GLU A 38 -13.30 14.60 -1.37
CA GLU A 38 -13.03 15.31 -0.11
C GLU A 38 -11.63 14.95 0.37
N PHE A 39 -10.84 15.94 0.77
CA PHE A 39 -9.48 15.74 1.27
C PHE A 39 -9.40 16.00 2.76
N LEU A 40 -8.62 15.17 3.45
CA LEU A 40 -8.28 15.32 4.86
C LEU A 40 -6.76 15.47 5.00
N GLU A 41 -6.32 16.40 5.84
CA GLU A 41 -4.91 16.59 6.19
C GLU A 41 -4.55 15.68 7.37
N PRO A 42 -3.50 14.83 7.28
CA PRO A 42 -3.09 13.98 8.39
C PRO A 42 -2.13 14.72 9.35
N GLU A 43 -2.10 14.26 10.60
CA GLU A 43 -1.01 14.51 11.52
C GLU A 43 0.06 13.41 11.37
N ALA A 44 1.31 13.70 11.74
CA ALA A 44 2.38 12.71 11.74
C ALA A 44 2.14 11.64 12.82
N ALA A 45 2.41 10.37 12.51
CA ALA A 45 2.35 9.29 13.50
C ALA A 45 3.28 9.56 14.68
N SER A 46 2.88 9.16 15.88
CA SER A 46 3.74 9.24 17.06
C SER A 46 4.89 8.23 16.99
N GLU A 47 5.97 8.46 17.72
CA GLU A 47 7.06 7.45 17.80
C GLU A 47 6.56 6.15 18.48
N GLU A 48 5.58 6.22 19.35
CA GLU A 48 4.93 5.05 19.96
C GLU A 48 4.19 4.20 18.91
N ASP A 49 3.45 4.84 17.99
CA ASP A 49 2.82 4.12 16.88
C ASP A 49 3.85 3.38 16.02
N LEU A 50 5.03 4.00 15.78
CA LEU A 50 6.11 3.39 15.01
C LEU A 50 6.73 2.19 15.73
N MET A 51 6.98 2.33 17.04
CA MET A 51 7.55 1.26 17.88
C MET A 51 6.62 0.06 18.03
N GLY A 52 5.33 0.20 17.76
CA GLY A 52 4.38 -0.91 17.64
C GLY A 52 4.69 -1.87 16.48
N VAL A 53 5.52 -1.45 15.52
CA VAL A 53 5.84 -2.17 14.28
C VAL A 53 7.34 -2.36 14.08
N HIS A 54 8.11 -1.29 14.21
CA HIS A 54 9.54 -1.26 13.92
C HIS A 54 10.39 -1.32 15.20
N ASP A 55 11.57 -1.90 15.07
CA ASP A 55 12.53 -1.95 16.16
C ASP A 55 13.01 -0.53 16.54
N THR A 56 13.17 -0.28 17.82
CA THR A 56 13.58 1.03 18.36
C THR A 56 14.89 1.52 17.75
N ASP A 57 15.87 0.64 17.56
CA ASP A 57 17.16 0.97 16.96
C ASP A 57 17.02 1.38 15.50
N TYR A 58 16.13 0.71 14.75
CA TYR A 58 15.82 1.10 13.36
C TYR A 58 15.21 2.49 13.28
N ILE A 59 14.22 2.78 14.13
CA ILE A 59 13.57 4.10 14.21
C ILE A 59 14.60 5.18 14.55
N TRP A 60 15.47 4.90 15.53
CA TRP A 60 16.51 5.84 15.93
C TRP A 60 17.51 6.11 14.79
N ASN A 61 17.98 5.05 14.11
CA ASN A 61 18.89 5.17 12.99
C ASN A 61 18.25 5.95 11.83
N LEU A 62 16.97 5.68 11.52
CA LEU A 62 16.23 6.40 10.49
C LEU A 62 16.10 7.90 10.84
N LYS A 63 15.77 8.22 12.09
CA LYS A 63 15.68 9.59 12.61
C LYS A 63 17.01 10.34 12.53
N LYS A 64 18.12 9.64 12.65
CA LYS A 64 19.48 10.23 12.55
C LYS A 64 20.03 10.25 11.12
N GLY A 65 19.31 9.70 10.14
CA GLY A 65 19.78 9.60 8.76
C GLY A 65 20.93 8.60 8.59
N LEU A 66 21.02 7.60 9.48
CA LEU A 66 22.08 6.57 9.48
C LEU A 66 21.69 5.30 8.73
N VAL A 67 20.48 5.24 8.16
CA VAL A 67 20.03 4.08 7.41
C VAL A 67 20.39 4.27 5.94
N GLU A 68 21.47 3.61 5.53
CA GLU A 68 21.89 3.59 4.14
C GLU A 68 21.16 2.50 3.35
N ASP A 69 20.84 2.79 2.08
CA ASP A 69 20.17 1.86 1.18
C ASP A 69 20.38 2.30 -0.26
N PRO A 70 20.75 1.37 -1.19
CA PRO A 70 21.09 1.73 -2.57
C PRO A 70 19.94 2.34 -3.38
N ASP A 71 18.68 1.99 -3.10
CA ASP A 71 17.51 2.50 -3.82
C ASP A 71 16.58 3.39 -2.99
N THR A 72 16.88 3.52 -1.69
CA THR A 72 16.04 4.28 -0.74
C THR A 72 16.87 5.41 -0.11
N PRO A 73 17.05 6.55 -0.81
CA PRO A 73 17.99 7.59 -0.42
C PRO A 73 17.65 8.25 0.93
N ALA A 74 18.67 8.51 1.73
CA ALA A 74 18.55 9.28 2.98
C ALA A 74 18.39 10.78 2.69
N TYR A 75 17.17 11.23 2.38
CA TYR A 75 16.88 12.66 2.25
C TYR A 75 16.91 13.37 3.60
N GLY A 76 17.28 14.64 3.60
CA GLY A 76 17.12 15.48 4.77
C GLY A 76 15.66 15.48 5.25
N ASN A 77 15.46 15.28 6.56
CA ASN A 77 14.13 15.20 7.19
C ASN A 77 13.23 14.03 6.69
N ILE A 78 13.77 12.99 6.03
CA ILE A 78 12.95 11.89 5.53
C ILE A 78 12.13 11.20 6.64
N PHE A 79 12.66 11.16 7.85
CA PHE A 79 11.95 10.62 9.01
C PHE A 79 10.61 11.34 9.25
N GLU A 80 10.56 12.66 9.14
CA GLU A 80 9.32 13.42 9.33
C GLU A 80 8.33 13.20 8.19
N TYR A 81 8.79 13.04 6.95
CA TYR A 81 7.93 12.68 5.82
C TYR A 81 7.38 11.25 5.94
N ALA A 82 8.21 10.30 6.36
CA ALA A 82 7.79 8.93 6.60
C ALA A 82 6.75 8.85 7.74
N ARG A 83 6.96 9.57 8.84
CA ARG A 83 5.98 9.69 9.93
C ARG A 83 4.66 10.30 9.47
N LEU A 84 4.72 11.32 8.63
CA LEU A 84 3.52 11.95 8.07
C LEU A 84 2.76 10.98 7.16
N SER A 85 3.47 10.17 6.36
CA SER A 85 2.86 9.11 5.55
C SER A 85 2.19 8.04 6.42
N ALA A 86 2.86 7.59 7.48
CA ALA A 86 2.29 6.66 8.45
C ALA A 86 1.05 7.24 9.15
N GLY A 87 1.09 8.52 9.52
CA GLY A 87 -0.07 9.23 10.07
C GLY A 87 -1.23 9.31 9.09
N GLY A 88 -0.94 9.49 7.80
CA GLY A 88 -1.93 9.40 6.72
C GLY A 88 -2.60 8.03 6.64
N ALA A 89 -1.82 6.97 6.80
CA ALA A 89 -2.35 5.59 6.85
C ALA A 89 -3.23 5.35 8.08
N ILE A 90 -2.85 5.86 9.25
CA ILE A 90 -3.66 5.79 10.48
C ILE A 90 -4.99 6.55 10.28
N LEU A 91 -4.95 7.74 9.69
CA LEU A 91 -6.17 8.51 9.43
C LEU A 91 -7.07 7.82 8.39
N ALA A 92 -6.48 7.21 7.34
CA ALA A 92 -7.23 6.41 6.37
C ALA A 92 -7.94 5.23 7.06
N ALA A 93 -7.25 4.53 7.94
CA ALA A 93 -7.81 3.42 8.72
C ALA A 93 -8.97 3.84 9.62
N LYS A 94 -8.85 4.98 10.31
CA LYS A 94 -9.90 5.53 11.19
C LYS A 94 -11.12 6.07 10.42
N SER A 95 -10.93 6.53 9.17
CA SER A 95 -11.97 7.19 8.37
C SER A 95 -12.51 6.33 7.21
N ASN A 96 -12.03 5.10 7.02
CA ASN A 96 -12.28 4.27 5.84
C ASN A 96 -11.92 5.02 4.54
N GLY A 97 -10.79 5.70 4.55
CA GLY A 97 -10.30 6.57 3.49
C GLY A 97 -9.22 5.94 2.62
N PHE A 98 -8.69 6.74 1.71
CA PHE A 98 -7.53 6.42 0.87
C PHE A 98 -6.37 7.34 1.22
N SER A 99 -5.24 6.79 1.69
CA SER A 99 -4.01 7.56 1.94
C SER A 99 -3.24 7.76 0.64
N LEU A 100 -3.28 8.97 0.11
CA LEU A 100 -2.49 9.42 -1.04
C LEU A 100 -1.20 10.08 -0.53
N MET A 101 -0.48 9.39 0.33
CA MET A 101 0.73 9.88 0.95
C MET A 101 1.97 9.18 0.37
N ARG A 102 3.12 9.78 0.55
CA ARG A 102 4.45 9.23 0.27
C ARG A 102 5.39 9.58 1.42
N PRO A 103 6.43 8.76 1.68
CA PRO A 103 6.89 7.57 0.95
C PRO A 103 5.95 6.36 1.10
N PRO A 104 6.09 5.33 0.20
CA PRO A 104 5.43 4.03 0.35
C PRO A 104 6.00 3.25 1.54
N GLY A 105 5.44 2.06 1.85
CA GLY A 105 5.81 1.38 3.08
C GLY A 105 5.92 -0.15 3.03
N HIS A 106 5.29 -0.85 2.10
CA HIS A 106 5.10 -2.30 2.20
C HIS A 106 6.37 -3.15 2.14
N HIS A 107 7.50 -2.61 1.65
CA HIS A 107 8.80 -3.30 1.68
C HIS A 107 9.58 -3.11 2.99
N ALA A 108 9.24 -2.12 3.82
CA ALA A 108 9.92 -1.91 5.09
C ALA A 108 9.50 -2.96 6.13
N GLY A 109 10.45 -3.82 6.54
CA GLY A 109 10.31 -4.77 7.63
C GLY A 109 10.53 -4.15 9.00
N ARG A 110 10.57 -4.98 10.05
CA ARG A 110 10.78 -4.50 11.44
C ARG A 110 12.06 -3.70 11.60
N ASN A 111 13.12 -4.12 10.92
CA ASN A 111 14.45 -3.53 11.02
C ASN A 111 15.00 -3.09 9.65
N GLY A 112 14.13 -2.61 8.76
CA GLY A 112 14.52 -2.14 7.43
C GLY A 112 14.23 -3.15 6.32
N ALA A 113 15.27 -3.65 5.62
CA ALA A 113 15.07 -4.66 4.57
C ALA A 113 14.57 -5.98 5.15
N ALA A 114 13.63 -6.63 4.45
CA ALA A 114 12.88 -7.77 4.97
C ALA A 114 13.07 -9.03 4.12
N LEU A 115 12.97 -10.21 4.73
CA LEU A 115 12.99 -11.52 4.08
C LEU A 115 14.19 -11.73 3.14
N GLY A 116 15.35 -11.16 3.47
CA GLY A 116 16.58 -11.29 2.69
C GLY A 116 16.67 -10.39 1.45
N ALA A 117 15.76 -9.44 1.27
CA ALA A 117 15.90 -8.42 0.23
C ALA A 117 17.12 -7.53 0.48
N HIS A 118 17.76 -7.07 -0.61
CA HIS A 118 18.97 -6.23 -0.51
C HIS A 118 18.64 -4.75 -0.24
N THR A 119 17.43 -4.31 -0.55
CA THR A 119 16.98 -2.92 -0.45
C THR A 119 15.56 -2.86 0.09
N ARG A 120 15.08 -1.64 0.38
CA ARG A 120 13.76 -1.38 0.94
C ARG A 120 12.76 -0.86 -0.10
N GLY A 121 13.08 -0.86 -1.39
CA GLY A 121 12.15 -0.47 -2.45
C GLY A 121 11.47 0.87 -2.20
N PHE A 122 12.25 1.91 -1.87
CA PHE A 122 11.78 3.28 -1.59
C PHE A 122 11.00 3.44 -0.26
N CYS A 123 10.85 2.35 0.53
CA CYS A 123 10.08 2.34 1.77
C CYS A 123 10.97 2.65 3.00
N TYR A 124 10.43 3.44 3.93
CA TYR A 124 11.13 3.79 5.18
C TYR A 124 10.41 3.22 6.41
N LEU A 125 9.10 3.40 6.49
CA LEU A 125 8.23 2.87 7.54
C LEU A 125 7.08 2.09 6.88
N ASN A 126 6.63 1.01 7.49
CA ASN A 126 5.54 0.21 6.94
C ASN A 126 4.19 0.82 7.30
N ASN A 127 3.67 1.63 6.39
CA ASN A 127 2.46 2.43 6.60
C ASN A 127 1.23 1.56 6.92
N VAL A 128 1.01 0.47 6.15
CA VAL A 128 -0.12 -0.42 6.36
C VAL A 128 -0.01 -1.16 7.69
N ALA A 129 1.20 -1.61 8.04
CA ALA A 129 1.42 -2.33 9.29
C ALA A 129 1.17 -1.42 10.50
N ILE A 130 1.65 -0.18 10.47
CA ILE A 130 1.42 0.81 11.54
C ILE A 130 -0.08 1.05 11.70
N ALA A 131 -0.81 1.29 10.60
CA ALA A 131 -2.26 1.53 10.65
C ALA A 131 -3.03 0.31 11.21
N VAL A 132 -2.69 -0.91 10.79
CA VAL A 132 -3.31 -2.15 11.28
C VAL A 132 -3.03 -2.37 12.77
N LYS A 133 -1.79 -2.13 13.23
CA LYS A 133 -1.43 -2.25 14.66
C LYS A 133 -2.15 -1.22 15.52
N VAL A 134 -2.31 0.01 15.05
CA VAL A 134 -3.07 1.07 15.76
C VAL A 134 -4.55 0.73 15.85
N LEU A 135 -5.15 0.10 14.83
CA LEU A 135 -6.55 -0.35 14.89
C LEU A 135 -6.76 -1.54 15.82
N ASP A 136 -5.77 -2.40 15.96
CA ASP A 136 -5.77 -3.66 16.76
C ASP A 136 -7.00 -4.55 16.52
N LYS A 137 -7.44 -4.68 15.28
CA LYS A 137 -8.61 -5.47 14.87
C LYS A 137 -8.20 -6.65 13.98
N PRO A 138 -8.98 -7.76 13.99
CA PRO A 138 -8.81 -8.81 12.99
C PRO A 138 -8.89 -8.23 11.58
N THR A 139 -7.79 -8.35 10.82
CA THR A 139 -7.61 -7.66 9.54
C THR A 139 -7.14 -8.62 8.45
N VAL A 140 -7.74 -8.53 7.27
CA VAL A 140 -7.12 -9.01 6.03
C VAL A 140 -6.39 -7.86 5.36
N ILE A 141 -5.10 -8.04 5.07
CA ILE A 141 -4.31 -7.12 4.26
C ILE A 141 -4.29 -7.66 2.83
N LEU A 142 -4.85 -6.90 1.89
CA LEU A 142 -4.77 -7.18 0.46
C LEU A 142 -3.70 -6.27 -0.16
N ASP A 143 -2.60 -6.85 -0.57
CA ASP A 143 -1.53 -6.14 -1.27
C ASP A 143 -1.68 -6.37 -2.77
N ILE A 144 -2.07 -5.32 -3.47
CA ILE A 144 -2.28 -5.30 -4.92
C ILE A 144 -1.18 -4.51 -5.64
N ASP A 145 -0.07 -4.23 -4.96
CA ASP A 145 1.14 -3.72 -5.60
C ASP A 145 1.73 -4.78 -6.53
N GLY A 146 2.34 -4.34 -7.61
CA GLY A 146 2.97 -5.25 -8.56
C GLY A 146 4.23 -5.94 -8.02
N HIS A 147 4.74 -5.49 -6.86
CA HIS A 147 5.84 -6.11 -6.12
C HIS A 147 5.34 -6.79 -4.85
N HIS A 148 6.05 -7.83 -4.42
CA HIS A 148 5.75 -8.49 -3.14
C HIS A 148 6.05 -7.58 -1.95
N GLY A 149 5.07 -7.29 -1.10
CA GLY A 149 5.25 -6.51 0.13
C GLY A 149 5.93 -7.32 1.24
N ASN A 150 7.19 -7.65 1.02
CA ASN A 150 8.00 -8.51 1.90
C ASN A 150 8.10 -7.97 3.33
N GLY A 151 8.12 -6.65 3.52
CA GLY A 151 8.11 -6.03 4.84
C GLY A 151 6.81 -6.29 5.58
N THR A 152 5.68 -6.16 4.90
CA THR A 152 4.36 -6.44 5.50
C THR A 152 4.23 -7.92 5.88
N GLN A 153 4.67 -8.84 5.01
CA GLN A 153 4.69 -10.27 5.33
C GLN A 153 5.55 -10.55 6.56
N GLU A 154 6.78 -10.03 6.64
CA GLU A 154 7.68 -10.23 7.78
C GLU A 154 7.07 -9.74 9.10
N ILE A 155 6.48 -8.53 9.09
CA ILE A 155 5.91 -7.91 10.30
C ILE A 155 4.76 -8.76 10.87
N PHE A 156 3.92 -9.32 10.00
CA PHE A 156 2.74 -10.08 10.43
C PHE A 156 2.92 -11.60 10.42
N GLN A 157 4.12 -12.10 10.14
CA GLN A 157 4.39 -13.53 10.16
C GLN A 157 3.99 -14.16 11.51
N GLY A 158 3.04 -15.09 11.48
CA GLY A 158 2.53 -15.79 12.66
C GLY A 158 1.51 -14.96 13.49
N ASP A 159 1.13 -13.76 13.09
CA ASP A 159 0.08 -12.98 13.75
C ASP A 159 -1.29 -13.64 13.51
N LYS A 160 -1.98 -14.00 14.60
CA LYS A 160 -3.26 -14.71 14.54
C LYS A 160 -4.46 -13.81 14.18
N LYS A 161 -4.30 -12.49 14.27
CA LYS A 161 -5.33 -11.51 13.92
C LYS A 161 -5.24 -11.05 12.47
N VAL A 162 -4.14 -11.34 11.77
CA VAL A 162 -3.89 -10.82 10.43
C VAL A 162 -3.68 -11.96 9.44
N VAL A 163 -4.30 -11.84 8.27
CA VAL A 163 -3.94 -12.60 7.06
C VAL A 163 -3.43 -11.60 6.04
N TYR A 164 -2.25 -11.87 5.51
CA TYR A 164 -1.65 -11.10 4.43
C TYR A 164 -1.87 -11.83 3.10
N VAL A 165 -2.31 -11.12 2.08
CA VAL A 165 -2.57 -11.65 0.73
C VAL A 165 -1.90 -10.74 -0.28
N SER A 166 -1.01 -11.27 -1.10
CA SER A 166 -0.28 -10.50 -2.10
C SER A 166 -0.39 -11.12 -3.48
N LEU A 167 -0.77 -10.29 -4.47
CA LEU A 167 -0.71 -10.63 -5.89
C LEU A 167 0.40 -9.81 -6.52
N HIS A 168 1.50 -10.43 -6.91
CA HIS A 168 2.70 -9.72 -7.35
C HIS A 168 3.41 -10.44 -8.50
N ARG A 169 4.17 -9.69 -9.28
CA ARG A 169 5.01 -10.24 -10.34
C ARG A 169 6.15 -11.08 -9.76
N TYR A 170 6.34 -12.27 -10.31
CA TYR A 170 7.44 -13.15 -9.94
C TYR A 170 7.92 -13.98 -11.15
N PRO A 171 9.26 -14.16 -11.35
CA PRO A 171 10.35 -13.55 -10.59
C PRO A 171 10.48 -12.04 -10.88
N HIS A 172 10.56 -11.25 -9.84
CA HIS A 172 10.78 -9.79 -9.89
C HIS A 172 11.32 -9.31 -8.53
N TYR A 173 11.70 -8.01 -8.42
CA TYR A 173 12.01 -7.40 -7.13
C TYR A 173 10.83 -7.64 -6.14
N PRO A 174 11.06 -7.91 -4.86
CA PRO A 174 12.33 -8.06 -4.14
C PRO A 174 12.91 -9.49 -4.16
N GLY A 175 12.39 -10.40 -4.99
CA GLY A 175 12.83 -11.80 -5.10
C GLY A 175 12.21 -12.74 -4.06
N THR A 176 11.22 -12.26 -3.31
CA THR A 176 10.49 -13.00 -2.27
C THR A 176 9.04 -13.29 -2.69
N GLY A 177 8.27 -14.02 -1.89
CA GLY A 177 6.85 -14.27 -2.17
C GLY A 177 6.58 -15.39 -3.20
N ALA A 178 7.56 -16.23 -3.54
CA ALA A 178 7.37 -17.35 -4.46
C ALA A 178 6.32 -18.37 -4.00
N HIS A 179 6.12 -18.49 -2.69
CA HIS A 179 5.19 -19.43 -2.07
C HIS A 179 4.47 -18.79 -0.89
N SER A 180 3.27 -19.28 -0.59
CA SER A 180 2.54 -18.95 0.63
C SER A 180 3.23 -19.55 1.85
N GLU A 181 3.22 -18.83 2.98
CA GLU A 181 3.83 -19.26 4.23
C GLU A 181 2.98 -18.80 5.43
N GLY A 182 2.56 -19.74 6.27
CA GLY A 182 1.77 -19.43 7.46
C GLY A 182 0.48 -18.66 7.16
N ASN A 183 0.38 -17.45 7.66
CA ASN A 183 -0.74 -16.53 7.42
C ASN A 183 -0.53 -15.59 6.22
N ALA A 184 0.54 -15.78 5.45
CA ALA A 184 0.80 -15.08 4.20
C ALA A 184 0.40 -15.94 2.99
N LEU A 185 -0.55 -15.46 2.21
CA LEU A 185 -1.03 -16.08 0.98
C LEU A 185 -0.43 -15.32 -0.21
N ASN A 186 0.57 -15.91 -0.85
CA ASN A 186 1.30 -15.33 -1.98
C ASN A 186 0.81 -15.92 -3.29
N PHE A 187 0.50 -15.05 -4.24
CA PHE A 187 0.06 -15.37 -5.59
C PHE A 187 1.04 -14.76 -6.59
N PRO A 188 2.17 -15.45 -6.87
CA PRO A 188 3.13 -15.01 -7.86
C PRO A 188 2.52 -15.08 -9.26
N LEU A 189 2.69 -14.01 -10.04
CA LEU A 189 2.13 -13.82 -11.37
C LEU A 189 3.27 -13.62 -12.40
N PRO A 190 3.16 -14.22 -13.61
CA PRO A 190 4.13 -14.03 -14.66
C PRO A 190 4.08 -12.60 -15.23
N ALA A 191 5.15 -12.18 -15.93
CA ALA A 191 5.25 -10.85 -16.52
C ALA A 191 4.17 -10.55 -17.58
N ASP A 192 3.68 -11.58 -18.25
CA ASP A 192 2.63 -11.52 -19.28
C ASP A 192 1.23 -11.86 -18.74
N CYS A 193 1.02 -11.63 -17.43
CA CYS A 193 -0.21 -11.96 -16.71
C CYS A 193 -1.48 -11.42 -17.39
N GLY A 194 -1.53 -10.12 -17.65
CA GLY A 194 -2.72 -9.47 -18.19
C GLY A 194 -3.90 -9.40 -17.22
N GLU A 195 -4.90 -8.58 -17.60
CA GLU A 195 -6.08 -8.29 -16.77
C GLU A 195 -6.85 -9.58 -16.36
N GLN A 196 -7.10 -10.47 -17.32
CA GLN A 196 -7.93 -11.65 -17.06
C GLN A 196 -7.30 -12.55 -16.00
N MET A 197 -6.03 -12.95 -16.18
CA MET A 197 -5.34 -13.83 -15.23
C MET A 197 -5.23 -13.17 -13.85
N TYR A 198 -4.96 -11.88 -13.82
CA TYR A 198 -4.90 -11.14 -12.56
C TYR A 198 -6.23 -11.19 -11.79
N LEU A 199 -7.35 -10.90 -12.46
CA LEU A 199 -8.68 -10.89 -11.84
C LEU A 199 -9.14 -12.29 -11.42
N GLU A 200 -8.86 -13.31 -12.21
CA GLU A 200 -9.12 -14.73 -11.84
C GLU A 200 -8.30 -15.13 -10.60
N THR A 201 -7.03 -14.70 -10.55
CA THR A 201 -6.16 -14.96 -9.39
C THR A 201 -6.66 -14.22 -8.15
N LEU A 202 -7.12 -12.98 -8.30
CA LEU A 202 -7.73 -12.23 -7.19
C LEU A 202 -9.01 -12.91 -6.70
N ASP A 203 -9.89 -13.39 -7.59
CA ASP A 203 -11.09 -14.13 -7.21
C ASP A 203 -10.73 -15.41 -6.44
N LYS A 204 -9.71 -16.14 -6.88
CA LYS A 204 -9.17 -17.31 -6.16
C LYS A 204 -8.64 -16.92 -4.78
N ALA A 205 -7.84 -15.88 -4.69
CA ALA A 205 -7.26 -15.39 -3.45
C ALA A 205 -8.35 -15.02 -2.43
N LEU A 206 -9.35 -14.25 -2.86
CA LEU A 206 -10.49 -13.86 -2.02
C LEU A 206 -11.33 -15.07 -1.59
N GLY A 207 -11.49 -16.08 -2.45
CA GLY A 207 -12.18 -17.33 -2.12
C GLY A 207 -11.47 -18.21 -1.08
N MET A 208 -10.17 -18.01 -0.86
CA MET A 208 -9.40 -18.70 0.19
C MET A 208 -9.49 -18.06 1.57
N ILE A 209 -10.00 -16.83 1.64
CA ILE A 209 -10.10 -16.08 2.90
C ILE A 209 -11.45 -16.38 3.57
N ASN A 210 -11.42 -16.78 4.83
CA ASN A 210 -12.65 -16.78 5.64
C ASN A 210 -12.96 -15.36 6.11
N VAL A 211 -13.74 -14.64 5.29
CA VAL A 211 -14.05 -13.20 5.48
C VAL A 211 -14.74 -12.92 6.82
N GLU A 212 -15.49 -13.89 7.37
CA GLU A 212 -16.21 -13.73 8.64
C GLU A 212 -15.26 -13.59 9.85
N LYS A 213 -14.00 -14.01 9.71
CA LYS A 213 -12.99 -13.88 10.78
C LYS A 213 -12.41 -12.47 10.89
N PHE A 214 -12.68 -11.59 9.92
CA PHE A 214 -12.07 -10.26 9.86
C PHE A 214 -13.12 -9.16 9.99
N GLU A 215 -12.73 -8.07 10.66
CA GLU A 215 -13.51 -6.85 10.78
C GLU A 215 -13.10 -5.81 9.73
N VAL A 216 -11.85 -5.85 9.32
CA VAL A 216 -11.22 -4.82 8.49
C VAL A 216 -10.55 -5.44 7.27
N ALA A 217 -10.65 -4.76 6.14
CA ALA A 217 -9.82 -4.97 4.96
C ALA A 217 -8.88 -3.77 4.80
N ALA A 218 -7.58 -4.00 4.93
CA ALA A 218 -6.54 -3.02 4.64
C ALA A 218 -6.00 -3.30 3.23
N VAL A 219 -5.90 -2.29 2.38
CA VAL A 219 -5.45 -2.49 1.00
C VAL A 219 -4.19 -1.67 0.75
N SER A 220 -3.05 -2.34 0.55
CA SER A 220 -1.85 -1.74 -0.04
C SER A 220 -2.06 -1.63 -1.55
N VAL A 221 -2.16 -0.40 -2.04
CA VAL A 221 -2.53 -0.09 -3.43
C VAL A 221 -1.29 0.30 -4.20
N GLY A 222 -0.69 -0.67 -4.90
CA GLY A 222 0.28 -0.36 -5.94
C GLY A 222 -0.42 -0.11 -7.28
N LEU A 223 0.00 0.93 -7.95
CA LEU A 223 -0.48 1.28 -9.28
C LEU A 223 0.55 0.93 -10.35
N ASP A 224 1.69 0.41 -9.95
CA ASP A 224 2.80 -0.02 -10.80
C ASP A 224 2.55 -1.36 -11.52
N ALA A 225 1.49 -2.08 -11.14
CA ALA A 225 0.96 -3.20 -11.92
C ALA A 225 0.27 -2.74 -13.23
N HIS A 226 0.03 -1.42 -13.41
CA HIS A 226 -0.50 -0.86 -14.64
C HIS A 226 0.43 -1.14 -15.83
N LEU A 227 -0.15 -1.31 -17.01
CA LEU A 227 0.59 -1.55 -18.25
C LEU A 227 1.60 -0.41 -18.51
N GLY A 228 2.88 -0.76 -18.59
CA GLY A 228 3.97 0.18 -18.86
C GLY A 228 4.59 0.83 -17.62
N ASP A 229 4.10 0.55 -16.41
CA ASP A 229 4.75 0.96 -15.16
C ASP A 229 5.78 -0.09 -14.69
N LEU A 230 6.43 0.09 -13.55
CA LEU A 230 7.62 -0.67 -13.13
C LEU A 230 7.40 -2.18 -13.02
N ALA A 231 6.33 -2.63 -12.41
CA ALA A 231 6.02 -4.05 -12.32
C ALA A 231 5.23 -4.59 -13.52
N SER A 232 4.45 -3.73 -14.16
CA SER A 232 3.69 -3.98 -15.40
C SER A 232 3.11 -5.39 -15.53
N LEU A 233 2.01 -5.64 -14.83
CA LEU A 233 1.23 -6.89 -14.95
C LEU A 233 0.10 -6.77 -16.00
N GLY A 234 0.14 -5.73 -16.86
CA GLY A 234 -0.82 -5.52 -17.93
C GLY A 234 -2.18 -4.99 -17.47
N LEU A 235 -2.26 -4.42 -16.27
CA LEU A 235 -3.49 -3.82 -15.75
C LEU A 235 -3.81 -2.49 -16.43
N THR A 236 -5.10 -2.14 -16.45
CA THR A 236 -5.65 -0.91 -17.01
C THR A 236 -6.57 -0.23 -16.00
N GLU A 237 -7.05 0.96 -16.31
CA GLU A 237 -8.08 1.64 -15.50
C GLU A 237 -9.30 0.73 -15.21
N ASN A 238 -9.72 -0.06 -16.20
CA ASN A 238 -10.83 -1.00 -16.04
C ASN A 238 -10.49 -2.11 -15.03
N SER A 239 -9.25 -2.60 -15.03
CA SER A 239 -8.77 -3.60 -14.07
C SER A 239 -8.90 -3.09 -12.64
N TYR A 240 -8.44 -1.85 -12.36
CA TYR A 240 -8.58 -1.24 -11.03
C TYR A 240 -10.03 -1.06 -10.62
N ARG A 241 -10.92 -0.74 -11.55
CA ARG A 241 -12.36 -0.69 -11.27
C ARG A 241 -12.92 -2.05 -10.87
N GLU A 242 -12.53 -3.10 -11.55
CA GLU A 242 -12.95 -4.47 -11.27
C GLU A 242 -12.34 -5.01 -9.96
N ILE A 243 -11.09 -4.62 -9.62
CA ILE A 243 -10.47 -4.88 -8.32
C ILE A 243 -11.28 -4.19 -7.21
N GLY A 244 -11.59 -2.91 -7.40
CA GLY A 244 -12.40 -2.16 -6.43
C GLY A 244 -13.76 -2.79 -6.17
N ARG A 245 -14.44 -3.29 -7.21
CA ARG A 245 -15.73 -3.97 -7.09
C ARG A 245 -15.62 -5.25 -6.23
N ARG A 246 -14.56 -6.03 -6.40
CA ARG A 246 -14.29 -7.24 -5.61
C ARG A 246 -14.00 -6.93 -4.15
N ILE A 247 -13.19 -5.89 -3.89
CA ILE A 247 -12.93 -5.43 -2.53
C ILE A 247 -14.22 -4.94 -1.86
N GLY A 248 -15.05 -4.17 -2.57
CA GLY A 248 -16.35 -3.72 -2.07
C GLY A 248 -17.33 -4.87 -1.74
N ALA A 249 -17.16 -6.01 -2.43
CA ALA A 249 -17.95 -7.22 -2.19
C ALA A 249 -17.64 -7.92 -0.86
N LEU A 250 -16.50 -7.63 -0.23
CA LEU A 250 -16.15 -8.16 1.08
C LEU A 250 -17.03 -7.59 2.21
N GLU A 251 -17.66 -6.45 1.99
CA GLU A 251 -18.56 -5.78 2.95
C GLU A 251 -17.92 -5.51 4.32
N LYS A 252 -16.62 -5.25 4.31
CA LYS A 252 -15.84 -4.92 5.51
C LYS A 252 -15.54 -3.42 5.60
N SER A 253 -15.24 -2.96 6.81
CA SER A 253 -14.58 -1.67 7.00
C SER A 253 -13.28 -1.68 6.21
N THR A 254 -13.13 -0.79 5.23
CA THR A 254 -12.00 -0.86 4.29
C THR A 254 -11.27 0.47 4.23
N PHE A 255 -9.95 0.41 4.25
CA PHE A 255 -9.10 1.56 3.98
C PHE A 255 -8.00 1.21 2.98
N PHE A 256 -7.48 2.22 2.30
CA PHE A 256 -6.54 2.08 1.20
C PHE A 256 -5.30 2.92 1.47
N ILE A 257 -4.13 2.40 1.11
CA ILE A 257 -2.84 3.08 1.24
C ILE A 257 -2.09 2.95 -0.07
N MET A 258 -1.68 4.08 -0.64
CA MET A 258 -0.86 4.09 -1.85
C MET A 258 0.54 3.54 -1.57
N GLU A 259 0.98 2.61 -2.41
CA GLU A 259 2.34 2.08 -2.42
C GLU A 259 3.05 2.48 -3.72
N GLY A 260 3.34 1.56 -4.65
CA GLY A 260 3.93 1.83 -5.95
C GLY A 260 3.02 2.60 -6.91
N GLY A 261 3.52 2.82 -8.12
CA GLY A 261 2.87 3.60 -9.18
C GLY A 261 3.66 4.87 -9.50
N TYR A 262 4.23 4.92 -10.72
CA TYR A 262 5.24 5.91 -11.09
C TYR A 262 4.83 6.76 -12.29
N ILE A 263 3.67 6.49 -12.89
CA ILE A 263 3.07 7.30 -13.95
C ILE A 263 2.01 8.22 -13.33
N GLY A 264 2.41 9.41 -12.90
CA GLY A 264 1.62 10.29 -12.03
C GLY A 264 0.18 10.56 -12.45
N GLU A 265 -0.09 10.88 -13.74
CA GLU A 265 -1.46 11.07 -14.24
C GLU A 265 -2.26 9.77 -14.18
N GLN A 266 -1.63 8.65 -14.54
CA GLN A 266 -2.29 7.36 -14.54
C GLN A 266 -2.68 6.94 -13.13
N ASN A 267 -1.82 7.23 -12.14
CA ASN A 267 -2.13 6.98 -10.73
C ASN A 267 -3.47 7.60 -10.31
N GLY A 268 -3.71 8.86 -10.70
CA GLY A 268 -4.97 9.52 -10.36
C GLY A 268 -6.19 8.89 -11.02
N ARG A 269 -6.07 8.42 -12.26
CA ARG A 269 -7.15 7.74 -13.00
C ARG A 269 -7.43 6.36 -12.40
N ASP A 270 -6.40 5.59 -12.11
CA ASP A 270 -6.52 4.26 -11.53
C ASP A 270 -7.15 4.30 -10.13
N ILE A 271 -6.74 5.27 -9.28
CA ILE A 271 -7.36 5.50 -7.97
C ILE A 271 -8.85 5.84 -8.12
N ASP A 272 -9.21 6.77 -9.04
CA ASP A 272 -10.62 7.11 -9.28
C ASP A 272 -11.44 5.88 -9.69
N GLN A 273 -10.90 5.03 -10.57
CA GLN A 273 -11.58 3.81 -11.00
C GLN A 273 -11.68 2.75 -9.89
N LEU A 274 -10.61 2.53 -9.13
CA LEU A 274 -10.61 1.63 -7.97
C LEU A 274 -11.72 2.03 -6.98
N LEU A 275 -11.75 3.31 -6.59
CA LEU A 275 -12.73 3.81 -5.63
C LEU A 275 -14.15 3.79 -6.18
N ARG A 276 -14.36 4.09 -7.46
CA ARG A 276 -15.68 3.94 -8.12
C ARG A 276 -16.15 2.50 -8.15
N GLY A 277 -15.25 1.55 -8.36
CA GLY A 277 -15.56 0.12 -8.29
C GLY A 277 -15.99 -0.26 -6.88
N TYR A 278 -15.22 0.14 -5.88
CA TYR A 278 -15.48 -0.12 -4.46
C TYR A 278 -16.81 0.48 -3.97
N GLU A 279 -17.13 1.72 -4.34
CA GLU A 279 -18.31 2.45 -3.88
C GLU A 279 -19.62 1.96 -4.51
N LYS A 280 -19.59 1.35 -5.70
CA LYS A 280 -20.79 0.92 -6.42
C LYS A 280 -21.63 -0.09 -5.66
N LYS A 281 -21.02 -1.00 -4.90
CA LYS A 281 -21.75 -2.03 -4.18
C LYS A 281 -22.43 -1.53 -2.91
N LYS A 282 -21.94 -0.45 -2.30
CA LYS A 282 -22.62 0.21 -1.17
C LYS A 282 -23.98 0.83 -1.54
N LYS A 283 -24.35 0.88 -2.84
CA LYS A 283 -25.62 1.46 -3.30
C LYS A 283 -26.70 0.44 -3.67
N ILE A 284 -26.40 -0.85 -3.60
CA ILE A 284 -27.36 -1.91 -4.00
C ILE A 284 -28.07 -2.54 -2.78
N MET A 285 -27.74 -2.08 -1.57
CA MET A 285 -28.53 -2.32 -0.36
C MET A 285 -29.37 -1.03 -0.06
#